data_4f5120b3f1f1b275f0961ebec56c93e5
#
_entry.id   4f5120b3f1f1b275f0961ebec56c93e5
#
_cell.length_a   1.000
_cell.length_b   1.000
_cell.length_c   1.000
_cell.angle_alpha   90.00
_cell.angle_beta   90.00
_cell.angle_gamma   90.00
#
_symmetry.space_group_name_H-M   'P 1'
#
loop_
_entity.id
_entity.type
_entity.pdbx_description
1 polymer ?
#
loop_
_entity_poly.entity_id
_entity_poly.type
_entity_poly.pdbx_seq_one_letter_code
_entity_poly.pdbx_strand_id
1 'polypeptide(L)'
;IHARQIPILEGNKKKTSRNWPTESWDKLCNALPDIKIAAVGIKKLSYAPHGVEDLRGIGTKELCSILASSKCCIGPSSGLMHLASLCRTPHLVWTSENNGSKRFGGVGYRYQRSWNPLATKVKLINDEGDQPSFEFIKKEILDFIK
;
A
#
# COMPACT_ATOMS: atom_id res chain seq x y z
N ILE A 1 -0.40 7.10 2.48
CA ILE A 1 0.40 5.99 1.95
C ILE A 1 0.80 5.00 3.04
N HIS A 2 0.99 3.74 2.67
CA HIS A 2 1.59 2.72 3.54
C HIS A 2 2.92 2.25 2.94
N ALA A 3 3.99 2.94 3.27
CA ALA A 3 5.34 2.56 2.87
C ALA A 3 5.87 1.44 3.78
N ARG A 4 5.45 0.20 3.49
CA ARG A 4 5.84 -0.99 4.24
C ARG A 4 7.35 -1.17 4.22
N GLN A 5 7.95 -1.39 5.41
CA GLN A 5 9.39 -1.58 5.58
C GLN A 5 9.64 -2.59 6.72
N ILE A 6 9.55 -3.88 6.43
CA ILE A 6 9.87 -4.92 7.41
C ILE A 6 11.39 -5.08 7.48
N PRO A 7 12.00 -5.09 8.69
CA PRO A 7 13.43 -5.32 8.86
C PRO A 7 13.87 -6.64 8.25
N ILE A 8 15.04 -6.65 7.64
CA ILE A 8 15.70 -7.85 7.11
C ILE A 8 16.29 -8.60 8.30
N LEU A 9 15.60 -9.65 8.74
CA LEU A 9 16.11 -10.59 9.73
C LEU A 9 16.36 -11.92 9.04
N GLU A 10 17.30 -12.73 9.58
CA GLU A 10 17.56 -14.08 9.08
C GLU A 10 16.23 -14.87 9.00
N GLY A 11 15.99 -15.54 7.87
CA GLY A 11 14.74 -16.27 7.58
C GLY A 11 13.58 -15.45 7.03
N ASN A 12 13.66 -14.10 6.96
CA ASN A 12 12.55 -13.22 6.55
C ASN A 12 12.60 -12.75 5.08
N LYS A 13 13.47 -13.32 4.22
CA LYS A 13 13.67 -12.87 2.83
C LYS A 13 12.35 -12.72 2.03
N LYS A 14 11.43 -13.67 2.16
CA LYS A 14 10.11 -13.61 1.47
C LYS A 14 9.21 -12.47 1.96
N LYS A 15 9.34 -12.05 3.23
CA LYS A 15 8.53 -10.97 3.78
C LYS A 15 9.05 -9.59 3.40
N THR A 16 10.34 -9.47 3.11
CA THR A 16 10.98 -8.22 2.71
C THR A 16 10.85 -7.92 1.21
N SER A 17 10.54 -8.91 0.37
CA SER A 17 10.34 -8.71 -1.06
C SER A 17 9.31 -7.62 -1.39
N ARG A 18 8.33 -7.41 -0.51
CA ARG A 18 7.31 -6.36 -0.64
C ARG A 18 7.71 -5.01 -0.05
N ASN A 19 8.95 -4.83 0.41
CA ASN A 19 9.45 -3.52 0.79
C ASN A 19 9.87 -2.77 -0.48
N TRP A 20 9.09 -1.80 -0.89
CA TRP A 20 9.50 -0.92 -1.99
C TRP A 20 10.64 -0.01 -1.51
N PRO A 21 11.65 0.32 -2.35
CA PRO A 21 12.79 1.13 -1.94
C PRO A 21 12.37 2.46 -1.31
N THR A 22 13.04 2.87 -0.23
CA THR A 22 12.75 4.14 0.46
C THR A 22 12.92 5.33 -0.46
N GLU A 23 13.95 5.29 -1.32
CA GLU A 23 14.23 6.32 -2.33
C GLU A 23 13.09 6.44 -3.36
N SER A 24 12.42 5.34 -3.67
CA SER A 24 11.26 5.35 -4.58
C SER A 24 10.05 6.02 -3.92
N TRP A 25 9.86 5.80 -2.62
CA TRP A 25 8.84 6.50 -1.83
C TRP A 25 9.09 8.00 -1.76
N ASP A 26 10.34 8.42 -1.49
CA ASP A 26 10.71 9.84 -1.44
C ASP A 26 10.50 10.49 -2.82
N LYS A 27 10.95 9.86 -3.88
CA LYS A 27 10.71 10.33 -5.27
C LYS A 27 9.22 10.47 -5.57
N LEU A 28 8.40 9.50 -5.15
CA LEU A 28 6.96 9.54 -5.37
C LEU A 28 6.31 10.71 -4.65
N CYS A 29 6.61 10.92 -3.38
CA CYS A 29 6.03 12.01 -2.60
C CYS A 29 6.47 13.37 -3.13
N ASN A 30 7.74 13.53 -3.48
CA ASN A 30 8.27 14.76 -4.08
C ASN A 30 7.68 15.07 -5.47
N ALA A 31 7.27 14.04 -6.21
CA ALA A 31 6.66 14.19 -7.54
C ALA A 31 5.16 14.53 -7.50
N LEU A 32 4.57 14.65 -6.31
CA LEU A 32 3.15 14.94 -6.07
C LEU A 32 2.97 16.13 -5.11
N PRO A 33 3.56 17.31 -5.40
CA PRO A 33 3.63 18.43 -4.45
C PRO A 33 2.26 19.03 -4.09
N ASP A 34 1.28 18.90 -4.99
CA ASP A 34 -0.07 19.45 -4.78
C ASP A 34 -1.01 18.49 -4.03
N ILE A 35 -0.49 17.33 -3.62
CA ILE A 35 -1.27 16.32 -2.92
C ILE A 35 -0.82 16.25 -1.47
N LYS A 36 -1.75 16.49 -0.53
CA LYS A 36 -1.47 16.24 0.89
C LYS A 36 -1.30 14.75 1.13
N ILE A 37 -0.11 14.33 1.56
CA ILE A 37 0.25 12.94 1.78
C ILE A 37 0.52 12.69 3.26
N ALA A 38 -0.08 11.62 3.81
CA ALA A 38 0.24 11.13 5.15
C ALA A 38 0.78 9.70 5.08
N ALA A 39 1.81 9.41 5.87
CA ALA A 39 2.33 8.05 6.05
C ALA A 39 1.65 7.37 7.23
N VAL A 40 1.12 6.17 7.02
CA VAL A 40 0.43 5.38 8.04
C VAL A 40 1.04 3.98 8.16
N GLY A 41 0.86 3.36 9.32
CA GLY A 41 1.36 2.02 9.60
C GLY A 41 2.00 1.90 10.97
N ILE A 42 2.63 0.77 11.24
CA ILE A 42 3.38 0.54 12.48
C ILE A 42 4.78 1.13 12.32
N LYS A 43 5.23 2.02 13.23
CA LYS A 43 6.51 2.74 13.12
C LYS A 43 7.71 1.82 12.82
N LYS A 44 7.78 0.66 13.47
CA LYS A 44 8.88 -0.30 13.30
C LYS A 44 8.82 -1.10 11.97
N LEU A 45 7.69 -1.04 11.26
CA LEU A 45 7.40 -1.87 10.08
C LEU A 45 7.05 -1.05 8.85
N SER A 46 7.21 0.27 8.93
CA SER A 46 6.90 1.20 7.83
C SER A 46 7.86 2.39 7.83
N TYR A 47 8.03 2.96 6.66
CA TYR A 47 8.81 4.17 6.40
C TYR A 47 7.89 5.39 6.33
N ALA A 48 8.36 6.56 6.75
CA ALA A 48 7.74 7.84 6.44
C ALA A 48 8.65 8.61 5.49
N PRO A 49 8.25 8.82 4.24
CA PRO A 49 9.02 9.62 3.28
C PRO A 49 9.23 11.06 3.77
N HIS A 50 10.26 11.72 3.25
CA HIS A 50 10.52 13.10 3.58
C HIS A 50 9.37 14.02 3.14
N GLY A 51 9.02 14.98 3.99
CA GLY A 51 8.01 16.01 3.67
C GLY A 51 6.56 15.56 3.78
N VAL A 52 6.28 14.32 4.18
CA VAL A 52 4.91 13.85 4.42
C VAL A 52 4.53 13.95 5.90
N GLU A 53 3.23 14.01 6.19
CA GLU A 53 2.72 13.95 7.56
C GLU A 53 2.92 12.52 8.13
N ASP A 54 3.68 12.37 9.21
CA ASP A 54 3.94 11.06 9.84
C ASP A 54 2.85 10.72 10.86
N LEU A 55 1.86 9.93 10.44
CA LEU A 55 0.78 9.41 11.26
C LEU A 55 0.97 7.92 11.60
N ARG A 56 2.18 7.40 11.54
CA ARG A 56 2.48 6.02 11.91
C ARG A 56 2.40 5.83 13.42
N GLY A 57 1.85 4.70 13.83
CA GLY A 57 1.73 4.34 15.26
C GLY A 57 0.52 4.89 15.99
N ILE A 58 -0.40 5.55 15.28
CA ILE A 58 -1.71 5.96 15.83
C ILE A 58 -2.59 4.75 16.13
N GLY A 59 -3.62 4.93 16.95
CA GLY A 59 -4.58 3.88 17.31
C GLY A 59 -5.43 3.43 16.12
N THR A 60 -5.94 2.21 16.19
CA THR A 60 -6.75 1.62 15.10
C THR A 60 -7.99 2.45 14.77
N LYS A 61 -8.68 2.97 15.77
CA LYS A 61 -9.89 3.81 15.58
C LYS A 61 -9.56 5.09 14.80
N GLU A 62 -8.48 5.76 15.18
CA GLU A 62 -8.00 6.96 14.52
C GLU A 62 -7.51 6.66 13.09
N LEU A 63 -6.78 5.57 12.90
CA LEU A 63 -6.37 5.09 11.59
C LEU A 63 -7.57 4.85 10.67
N CYS A 64 -8.61 4.19 11.15
CA CYS A 64 -9.83 3.97 10.38
C CYS A 64 -10.50 5.30 9.97
N SER A 65 -10.53 6.29 10.87
CA SER A 65 -11.08 7.62 10.57
C SER A 65 -10.28 8.34 9.48
N ILE A 66 -8.95 8.28 9.56
CA ILE A 66 -8.06 8.85 8.54
C ILE A 66 -8.24 8.14 7.19
N LEU A 67 -8.28 6.82 7.18
CA LEU A 67 -8.52 6.06 5.97
C LEU A 67 -9.86 6.44 5.35
N ALA A 68 -10.94 6.44 6.13
CA ALA A 68 -12.28 6.74 5.63
C ALA A 68 -12.42 8.17 5.06
N SER A 69 -11.63 9.12 5.56
CA SER A 69 -11.59 10.52 5.06
C SER A 69 -10.58 10.74 3.93
N SER A 70 -9.76 9.75 3.62
CA SER A 70 -8.72 9.88 2.59
C SER A 70 -9.29 9.67 1.19
N LYS A 71 -8.79 10.44 0.21
CA LYS A 71 -9.12 10.26 -1.21
C LYS A 71 -8.71 8.88 -1.73
N CYS A 72 -7.54 8.40 -1.31
CA CYS A 72 -7.10 7.04 -1.59
C CYS A 72 -6.00 6.59 -0.62
N CYS A 73 -5.80 5.27 -0.53
CA CYS A 73 -4.68 4.64 0.15
C CYS A 73 -3.79 3.91 -0.85
N ILE A 74 -2.47 4.00 -0.70
CA ILE A 74 -1.51 3.47 -1.67
C ILE A 74 -0.42 2.68 -0.94
N GLY A 75 -0.10 1.50 -1.44
CA GLY A 75 0.97 0.70 -0.87
C GLY A 75 1.05 -0.74 -1.40
N PRO A 76 2.09 -1.49 -1.02
CA PRO A 76 2.16 -2.91 -1.31
C PRO A 76 1.12 -3.70 -0.51
N SER A 77 0.74 -4.86 -1.02
CA SER A 77 -0.22 -5.76 -0.36
C SER A 77 0.16 -6.03 1.09
N SER A 78 -0.73 -5.67 2.00
CA SER A 78 -0.53 -5.74 3.45
C SER A 78 -1.87 -5.69 4.19
N GLY A 79 -1.86 -5.98 5.50
CA GLY A 79 -3.05 -5.84 6.34
C GLY A 79 -3.67 -4.44 6.34
N LEU A 80 -2.85 -3.38 6.18
CA LEU A 80 -3.35 -2.01 6.11
C LEU A 80 -4.17 -1.77 4.83
N MET A 81 -3.77 -2.34 3.70
CA MET A 81 -4.53 -2.24 2.46
C MET A 81 -5.89 -2.95 2.56
N HIS A 82 -5.97 -4.06 3.32
CA HIS A 82 -7.24 -4.70 3.62
C HIS A 82 -8.10 -3.85 4.56
N LEU A 83 -7.48 -3.17 5.52
CA LEU A 83 -8.20 -2.22 6.38
C LEU A 83 -8.74 -1.04 5.57
N ALA A 84 -8.00 -0.52 4.60
CA ALA A 84 -8.48 0.51 3.68
C ALA A 84 -9.73 0.05 2.91
N SER A 85 -9.75 -1.20 2.46
CA SER A 85 -10.93 -1.81 1.83
C SER A 85 -12.15 -1.79 2.76
N LEU A 86 -11.99 -2.18 4.03
CA LEU A 86 -13.06 -2.19 5.03
C LEU A 86 -13.53 -0.77 5.40
N CYS A 87 -12.64 0.22 5.36
CA CYS A 87 -12.98 1.64 5.58
C CYS A 87 -13.61 2.30 4.34
N ARG A 88 -13.86 1.55 3.26
CA ARG A 88 -14.36 2.06 1.97
C ARG A 88 -13.45 3.10 1.32
N THR A 89 -12.17 3.09 1.67
CA THR A 89 -11.16 3.96 1.07
C THR A 89 -10.73 3.40 -0.28
N PRO A 90 -10.89 4.14 -1.39
CA PRO A 90 -10.31 3.75 -2.67
C PRO A 90 -8.83 3.46 -2.48
N HIS A 91 -8.30 2.39 -3.08
CA HIS A 91 -6.90 2.05 -2.84
C HIS A 91 -6.22 1.45 -4.07
N LEU A 92 -4.93 1.79 -4.21
CA LEU A 92 -4.04 1.25 -5.21
C LEU A 92 -3.04 0.34 -4.48
N VAL A 93 -3.00 -0.91 -4.89
CA VAL A 93 -2.18 -1.93 -4.22
C VAL A 93 -1.41 -2.74 -5.24
N TRP A 94 -0.12 -2.98 -4.98
CA TRP A 94 0.71 -3.83 -5.81
C TRP A 94 1.24 -5.04 -5.04
N THR A 95 1.52 -6.09 -5.79
CA THR A 95 2.05 -7.34 -5.26
C THR A 95 2.45 -8.27 -6.42
N SER A 96 3.34 -9.22 -6.17
CA SER A 96 3.55 -10.32 -7.10
C SER A 96 2.35 -11.28 -7.06
N GLU A 97 1.86 -11.72 -8.21
CA GLU A 97 0.82 -12.75 -8.31
C GLU A 97 1.23 -14.04 -7.59
N ASN A 98 2.55 -14.31 -7.53
CA ASN A 98 3.12 -15.45 -6.84
C ASN A 98 3.14 -15.34 -5.32
N ASN A 99 2.80 -14.19 -4.74
CA ASN A 99 2.75 -13.95 -3.29
C ASN A 99 1.54 -14.60 -2.62
N GLY A 100 1.01 -15.64 -3.17
CA GLY A 100 -0.10 -16.35 -2.60
C GLY A 100 0.06 -17.86 -2.63
N SER A 101 -0.52 -18.53 -1.66
CA SER A 101 -0.67 -19.98 -1.74
C SER A 101 -1.51 -20.31 -2.97
N LYS A 102 -0.98 -21.11 -3.90
CA LYS A 102 -1.71 -21.65 -5.06
C LYS A 102 -3.01 -22.36 -4.65
N ARG A 103 -3.08 -22.82 -3.39
CA ARG A 103 -4.25 -23.51 -2.81
C ARG A 103 -5.50 -22.61 -2.72
N PHE A 104 -5.34 -21.31 -2.64
CA PHE A 104 -6.44 -20.33 -2.44
C PHE A 104 -6.64 -19.37 -3.62
N GLY A 105 -6.09 -19.68 -4.79
CA GLY A 105 -6.07 -18.79 -5.94
C GLY A 105 -5.00 -17.70 -5.83
N GLY A 106 -4.75 -16.97 -6.90
CA GLY A 106 -3.84 -15.84 -6.94
C GLY A 106 -4.32 -14.66 -6.09
N VAL A 107 -3.48 -13.65 -5.97
CA VAL A 107 -3.78 -12.44 -5.19
C VAL A 107 -5.03 -11.73 -5.72
N GLY A 108 -5.21 -11.66 -7.04
CA GLY A 108 -6.40 -11.06 -7.67
C GLY A 108 -7.69 -11.75 -7.23
N TYR A 109 -7.73 -13.06 -7.24
CA TYR A 109 -8.88 -13.83 -6.78
C TYR A 109 -9.22 -13.57 -5.30
N ARG A 110 -8.20 -13.49 -4.43
CA ARG A 110 -8.39 -13.20 -3.01
C ARG A 110 -8.89 -11.78 -2.76
N TYR A 111 -8.42 -10.80 -3.54
CA TYR A 111 -8.93 -9.44 -3.48
C TYR A 111 -10.42 -9.39 -3.83
N GLN A 112 -10.84 -10.07 -4.88
CA GLN A 112 -12.25 -10.10 -5.29
C GLN A 112 -13.15 -10.82 -4.28
N ARG A 113 -12.65 -11.89 -3.65
CA ARG A 113 -13.47 -12.76 -2.81
C ARG A 113 -13.43 -12.47 -1.30
N SER A 114 -12.25 -12.10 -0.78
CA SER A 114 -12.03 -12.12 0.67
C SER A 114 -11.50 -10.80 1.21
N TRP A 115 -10.68 -10.11 0.43
CA TRP A 115 -9.96 -8.93 0.92
C TRP A 115 -10.62 -7.60 0.58
N ASN A 116 -11.65 -7.64 -0.24
CA ASN A 116 -12.47 -6.48 -0.59
C ASN A 116 -13.97 -6.81 -0.48
N PRO A 117 -14.47 -7.22 0.69
CA PRO A 117 -15.84 -7.70 0.88
C PRO A 117 -16.90 -6.62 0.64
N LEU A 118 -16.51 -5.34 0.70
CA LEU A 118 -17.41 -4.20 0.51
C LEU A 118 -17.38 -3.63 -0.93
N ALA A 119 -16.72 -4.32 -1.87
CA ALA A 119 -16.55 -3.89 -3.25
C ALA A 119 -16.00 -2.45 -3.36
N THR A 120 -15.09 -2.07 -2.47
CA THR A 120 -14.41 -0.78 -2.49
C THR A 120 -13.59 -0.64 -3.77
N LYS A 121 -13.55 0.56 -4.36
CA LYS A 121 -12.74 0.83 -5.56
C LYS A 121 -11.28 0.46 -5.31
N VAL A 122 -10.75 -0.51 -6.05
CA VAL A 122 -9.36 -0.97 -5.95
C VAL A 122 -8.70 -1.04 -7.33
N LYS A 123 -7.48 -0.53 -7.42
CA LYS A 123 -6.56 -0.81 -8.53
C LYS A 123 -5.54 -1.82 -8.02
N LEU A 124 -5.65 -3.06 -8.45
CA LEU A 124 -4.68 -4.10 -8.15
C LEU A 124 -3.66 -4.20 -9.29
N ILE A 125 -2.38 -4.06 -8.94
CA ILE A 125 -1.24 -4.23 -9.83
C ILE A 125 -0.52 -5.51 -9.39
N ASN A 126 -0.60 -6.55 -10.19
CA ASN A 126 -0.05 -7.88 -9.88
C ASN A 126 0.88 -8.44 -10.97
N ASP A 127 0.97 -7.78 -12.10
CA ASP A 127 1.80 -8.11 -13.26
C ASP A 127 3.23 -7.50 -13.17
N GLU A 128 3.39 -6.38 -12.45
CA GLU A 128 4.68 -5.70 -12.24
C GLU A 128 5.48 -6.25 -11.05
N GLY A 129 4.97 -7.25 -10.36
CA GLY A 129 5.62 -7.85 -9.21
C GLY A 129 5.56 -7.01 -7.93
N ASP A 130 6.50 -7.31 -7.01
CA ASP A 130 6.57 -6.63 -5.70
C ASP A 130 7.35 -5.30 -5.74
N GLN A 131 8.06 -5.03 -6.84
CA GLN A 131 8.98 -3.90 -7.02
C GLN A 131 8.68 -3.16 -8.32
N PRO A 132 7.46 -2.63 -8.52
CA PRO A 132 7.13 -1.87 -9.72
C PRO A 132 8.01 -0.62 -9.84
N SER A 133 8.22 -0.13 -11.06
CA SER A 133 9.00 1.09 -11.25
C SER A 133 8.29 2.32 -10.69
N PHE A 134 9.06 3.33 -10.30
CA PHE A 134 8.54 4.60 -9.80
C PHE A 134 7.63 5.29 -10.85
N GLU A 135 8.09 5.34 -12.09
CA GLU A 135 7.37 5.99 -13.20
C GLU A 135 6.00 5.33 -13.44
N PHE A 136 5.97 3.99 -13.39
CA PHE A 136 4.74 3.25 -13.53
C PHE A 136 3.77 3.56 -12.39
N ILE A 137 4.20 3.45 -11.14
CA ILE A 137 3.35 3.73 -9.96
C ILE A 137 2.87 5.18 -9.96
N LYS A 138 3.72 6.16 -10.28
CA LYS A 138 3.32 7.56 -10.39
C LYS A 138 2.19 7.75 -11.39
N LYS A 139 2.33 7.18 -12.60
CA LYS A 139 1.29 7.22 -13.64
C LYS A 139 -0.02 6.62 -13.14
N GLU A 140 0.03 5.41 -12.57
CA GLU A 140 -1.15 4.70 -12.09
C GLU A 140 -1.88 5.48 -10.98
N ILE A 141 -1.13 6.14 -10.07
CA ILE A 141 -1.72 7.01 -9.04
C ILE A 141 -2.45 8.19 -9.66
N LEU A 142 -1.79 8.93 -10.56
CA LEU A 142 -2.38 10.10 -11.19
C LEU A 142 -3.65 9.75 -11.97
N ASP A 143 -3.69 8.60 -12.60
CA ASP A 143 -4.89 8.13 -13.30
C ASP A 143 -5.98 7.64 -12.34
N PHE A 144 -5.60 7.07 -11.21
CA PHE A 144 -6.55 6.52 -10.23
C PHE A 144 -7.27 7.59 -9.41
N ILE A 145 -6.62 8.73 -9.13
CA ILE A 145 -7.15 9.82 -8.29
C ILE A 145 -7.92 10.89 -9.07
N LYS A 146 -7.92 10.82 -10.41
CA LYS A 146 -8.80 11.64 -11.27
C LYS A 146 -10.26 11.21 -11.07
#